data_d425a814c2512dc5279a73f9a580c793
#
_entry.id   d425a814c2512dc5279a73f9a580c793
#
_cell.length_a   1.000
_cell.length_b   1.000
_cell.length_c   1.000
_cell.angle_alpha   90.00
_cell.angle_beta   90.00
_cell.angle_gamma   90.00
#
_symmetry.space_group_name_H-M   'P 1'
#
loop_
_entity.id
_entity.type
_entity.pdbx_description
1 polymer ?
#
loop_
_entity_poly.entity_id
_entity_poly.type
_entity_poly.pdbx_seq_one_letter_code
_entity_poly.pdbx_strand_id
1 'polypeptide(L)'
;MKKIWHDQAWEDYLNLQNDKKLLKKANTLLKNIERGGYEGIGKPEPLKGNLAGYWSRRIDDYNRIVYRIDGEIIEIVQCGTHYHK
;
A
#
# COMPACT_ATOMS: atom_id res chain seq x y z
N MET A 1 -11.82 8.14 4.58
CA MET A 1 -10.42 8.49 4.86
C MET A 1 -9.79 9.18 3.67
N LYS A 2 -8.93 10.15 3.96
CA LYS A 2 -8.13 10.77 2.91
C LYS A 2 -6.90 9.94 2.63
N LYS A 3 -6.41 9.99 1.40
CA LYS A 3 -5.19 9.32 1.01
C LYS A 3 -4.16 10.35 0.56
N ILE A 4 -2.95 10.22 1.07
CA ILE A 4 -1.82 11.01 0.61
C ILE A 4 -0.86 10.04 -0.06
N TRP A 5 -0.54 10.33 -1.32
CA TRP A 5 0.36 9.51 -2.11
C TRP A 5 1.71 10.21 -2.22
N HIS A 6 2.77 9.53 -1.84
CA HIS A 6 4.10 9.99 -2.20
C HIS A 6 4.26 9.87 -3.72
N ASP A 7 5.12 10.68 -4.30
CA ASP A 7 5.28 10.71 -5.75
C ASP A 7 5.57 9.33 -6.34
N GLN A 8 6.47 8.59 -5.71
CA GLN A 8 6.81 7.24 -6.18
C GLN A 8 5.61 6.30 -6.08
N ALA A 9 4.85 6.39 -5.01
CA ALA A 9 3.66 5.56 -4.83
C ALA A 9 2.61 5.85 -5.89
N TRP A 10 2.44 7.11 -6.24
CA TRP A 10 1.51 7.51 -7.28
C TRP A 10 1.94 6.97 -8.65
N GLU A 11 3.25 7.09 -8.97
CA GLU A 11 3.79 6.52 -10.19
C GLU A 11 3.58 4.99 -10.22
N ASP A 12 3.82 4.32 -9.11
CA ASP A 12 3.58 2.88 -9.00
C ASP A 12 2.12 2.55 -9.30
N TYR A 13 1.21 3.33 -8.73
CA TYR A 13 -0.22 3.10 -8.93
C TYR A 13 -0.61 3.32 -10.38
N LEU A 14 -0.08 4.37 -11.01
CA LEU A 14 -0.34 4.61 -12.43
C LEU A 14 0.15 3.46 -13.30
N ASN A 15 1.29 2.88 -12.96
CA ASN A 15 1.82 1.73 -13.70
C ASN A 15 0.93 0.49 -13.58
N LEU A 16 0.20 0.35 -12.48
CA LEU A 16 -0.74 -0.76 -12.31
C LEU A 16 -1.91 -0.68 -13.29
N GLN A 17 -2.16 0.49 -13.90
CA GLN A 17 -3.22 0.64 -14.89
C GLN A 17 -3.02 -0.29 -16.10
N ASN A 18 -1.79 -0.73 -16.32
CA ASN A 18 -1.45 -1.65 -17.40
C ASN A 18 -1.73 -3.11 -17.06
N ASP A 19 -2.09 -3.40 -15.82
CA ASP A 19 -2.39 -4.76 -15.37
C ASP A 19 -3.69 -4.74 -14.57
N LYS A 20 -4.78 -5.10 -15.21
CA LYS A 20 -6.11 -5.03 -14.60
C LYS A 20 -6.27 -5.87 -13.36
N LYS A 21 -5.60 -7.02 -13.29
CA LYS A 21 -5.66 -7.90 -12.13
C LYS A 21 -5.00 -7.26 -10.92
N LEU A 22 -3.80 -6.73 -11.11
CA LEU A 22 -3.07 -6.07 -10.04
C LEU A 22 -3.79 -4.82 -9.58
N LEU A 23 -4.29 -4.03 -10.54
CA LEU A 23 -5.03 -2.82 -10.20
C LEU A 23 -6.26 -3.13 -9.35
N LYS A 24 -7.04 -4.13 -9.76
CA LYS A 24 -8.23 -4.53 -9.02
C LYS A 24 -7.88 -4.95 -7.60
N LYS A 25 -6.82 -5.72 -7.45
CA LYS A 25 -6.39 -6.19 -6.15
C LYS A 25 -5.87 -5.06 -5.28
N ALA A 26 -5.09 -4.15 -5.86
CA ALA A 26 -4.62 -2.97 -5.15
C ALA A 26 -5.78 -2.12 -4.65
N ASN A 27 -6.78 -1.90 -5.49
CA ASN A 27 -7.97 -1.14 -5.09
C ASN A 27 -8.75 -1.83 -3.97
N THR A 28 -8.86 -3.15 -4.04
CA THR A 28 -9.50 -3.93 -2.97
C THR A 28 -8.76 -3.77 -1.66
N LEU A 29 -7.43 -3.83 -1.71
CA LEU A 29 -6.60 -3.65 -0.52
C LEU A 29 -6.75 -2.25 0.07
N LEU A 30 -6.77 -1.22 -0.78
CA LEU A 30 -6.94 0.15 -0.31
C LEU A 30 -8.26 0.31 0.44
N LYS A 31 -9.34 -0.26 -0.09
CA LYS A 31 -10.63 -0.23 0.61
C LYS A 31 -10.58 -1.00 1.92
N ASN A 32 -9.88 -2.13 1.93
CA ASN A 32 -9.74 -2.91 3.15
C ASN A 32 -8.96 -2.17 4.22
N ILE A 33 -7.92 -1.44 3.82
CA ILE A 33 -7.15 -0.60 4.74
C ILE A 33 -8.04 0.49 5.35
N GLU A 34 -8.90 1.10 4.56
CA GLU A 34 -9.82 2.11 5.06
C GLU A 34 -10.75 1.59 6.15
N ARG A 35 -11.13 0.32 6.06
CA ARG A 35 -12.04 -0.32 7.03
C ARG A 35 -11.32 -0.91 8.22
N GLY A 36 -10.23 -1.61 7.97
CA GLY A 36 -9.56 -2.44 8.96
C GLY A 36 -8.26 -1.88 9.52
N GLY A 37 -7.73 -0.82 8.94
CA GLY A 37 -6.47 -0.24 9.39
C GLY A 37 -5.31 -1.20 9.15
N TYR A 38 -4.74 -1.70 10.24
CA TYR A 38 -3.60 -2.61 10.16
C TYR A 38 -3.99 -4.08 10.23
N GLU A 39 -5.28 -4.38 10.12
CA GLU A 39 -5.79 -5.74 10.09
C GLU A 39 -6.56 -5.97 8.80
N GLY A 40 -6.50 -7.20 8.28
CA GLY A 40 -7.29 -7.56 7.11
C GLY A 40 -6.53 -8.41 6.11
N ILE A 41 -6.92 -8.30 4.84
CA ILE A 41 -6.37 -9.12 3.77
C ILE A 41 -4.99 -8.63 3.32
N GLY A 42 -4.27 -9.47 2.58
CA GLY A 42 -2.97 -9.11 2.04
C GLY A 42 -1.82 -9.25 3.02
N LYS A 43 -2.00 -10.03 4.07
CA LYS A 43 -0.96 -10.32 5.08
C LYS A 43 -0.32 -9.05 5.63
N PRO A 44 -1.08 -8.22 6.38
CA PRO A 44 -0.52 -6.99 6.95
C PRO A 44 0.70 -7.28 7.79
N GLU A 45 1.74 -6.50 7.60
CA GLU A 45 3.01 -6.71 8.29
C GLU A 45 3.65 -5.38 8.64
N PRO A 46 4.05 -5.18 9.92
CA PRO A 46 4.78 -3.98 10.29
C PRO A 46 6.20 -4.05 9.75
N LEU A 47 6.70 -2.93 9.28
CA LEU A 47 8.05 -2.85 8.73
C LEU A 47 9.04 -2.34 9.77
N LYS A 48 10.33 -2.53 9.48
CA LYS A 48 11.42 -2.19 10.38
C LYS A 48 12.43 -1.27 9.69
N GLY A 49 13.43 -0.83 10.45
CA GLY A 49 14.50 -0.01 9.90
C GLY A 49 13.99 1.35 9.45
N ASN A 50 14.38 1.75 8.26
CA ASN A 50 13.99 3.04 7.70
C ASN A 50 12.48 3.19 7.51
N LEU A 51 11.76 2.08 7.48
CA LEU A 51 10.31 2.07 7.30
C LEU A 51 9.56 1.73 8.60
N ALA A 52 10.23 1.84 9.75
CA ALA A 52 9.59 1.63 11.03
C ALA A 52 8.40 2.56 11.17
N GLY A 53 7.27 2.02 11.62
CA GLY A 53 6.01 2.77 11.70
C GLY A 53 5.12 2.61 10.48
N TYR A 54 5.66 2.11 9.39
CA TYR A 54 4.88 1.78 8.20
C TYR A 54 4.53 0.30 8.19
N TRP A 55 3.51 -0.04 7.42
CA TRP A 55 3.03 -1.40 7.25
C TRP A 55 2.95 -1.74 5.77
N SER A 56 2.99 -3.02 5.45
CA SER A 56 2.81 -3.47 4.08
C SER A 56 1.61 -4.41 3.97
N ARG A 57 0.97 -4.37 2.81
CA ARG A 57 -0.01 -5.36 2.38
C ARG A 57 0.42 -5.91 1.04
N ARG A 58 0.31 -7.21 0.85
CA ARG A 58 0.68 -7.85 -0.40
C ARG A 58 -0.41 -7.68 -1.44
N ILE A 59 -0.05 -7.14 -2.60
CA ILE A 59 -0.90 -7.18 -3.78
C ILE A 59 -0.75 -8.57 -4.41
N ASP A 60 0.50 -9.00 -4.59
CA ASP A 60 0.88 -10.35 -4.98
C ASP A 60 2.24 -10.67 -4.35
N ASP A 61 2.93 -11.71 -4.83
CA ASP A 61 4.21 -12.11 -4.27
C ASP A 61 5.30 -11.04 -4.43
N TYR A 62 5.17 -10.17 -5.40
CA TYR A 62 6.20 -9.19 -5.75
C TYR A 62 5.80 -7.76 -5.44
N ASN A 63 4.52 -7.47 -5.42
CA ASN A 63 4.01 -6.11 -5.29
C ASN A 63 3.41 -5.89 -3.91
N ARG A 64 3.72 -4.72 -3.32
CA ARG A 64 3.27 -4.35 -1.97
C ARG A 64 2.68 -2.95 -1.96
N ILE A 65 1.71 -2.75 -1.10
CA ILE A 65 1.31 -1.40 -0.68
C ILE A 65 2.00 -1.15 0.64
N VAL A 66 2.80 -0.09 0.70
CA VAL A 66 3.45 0.34 1.95
C VAL A 66 2.79 1.63 2.38
N TYR A 67 2.30 1.66 3.62
CA TYR A 67 1.46 2.75 4.09
C TYR A 67 1.56 2.95 5.60
N ARG A 68 1.06 4.08 6.03
CA ARG A 68 0.90 4.39 7.45
C ARG A 68 -0.43 5.12 7.62
N ILE A 69 -1.10 4.89 8.76
CA ILE A 69 -2.33 5.59 9.08
C ILE A 69 -2.03 6.63 10.14
N ASP A 70 -2.42 7.87 9.87
CA ASP A 70 -2.26 8.98 10.79
C ASP A 70 -3.62 9.66 10.91
N GLY A 71 -4.31 9.37 12.03
CA GLY A 71 -5.69 9.83 12.20
C GLY A 71 -6.59 9.29 11.11
N GLU A 72 -7.17 10.16 10.30
CA GLU A 72 -8.04 9.77 9.19
C GLU A 72 -7.35 9.83 7.84
N ILE A 73 -6.01 9.85 7.85
CA ILE A 73 -5.22 9.93 6.64
C ILE A 73 -4.44 8.63 6.46
N ILE A 74 -4.49 8.09 5.25
CA ILE A 74 -3.64 6.98 4.85
C ILE A 74 -2.52 7.57 4.02
N GLU A 75 -1.29 7.45 4.51
CA GLU A 75 -0.10 7.89 3.79
C GLU A 75 0.47 6.68 3.05
N ILE A 76 0.55 6.75 1.73
CA ILE A 76 1.01 5.64 0.89
C ILE A 76 2.37 6.01 0.30
N VAL A 77 3.38 5.21 0.63
CA VAL A 77 4.76 5.48 0.17
C VAL A 77 5.19 4.56 -0.95
N GLN A 78 4.48 3.46 -1.16
CA GLN A 78 4.80 2.52 -2.22
C GLN A 78 3.55 1.75 -2.63
N CYS A 79 3.44 1.45 -3.92
CA CYS A 79 2.34 0.64 -4.45
C CYS A 79 2.83 -0.20 -5.63
N GLY A 80 3.89 -0.97 -5.40
CA GLY A 80 4.52 -1.76 -6.46
C GLY A 80 5.68 -2.59 -5.94
N THR A 81 6.61 -2.88 -6.84
CA THR A 81 7.73 -3.78 -6.55
C THR A 81 8.93 -3.13 -5.89
N HIS A 82 8.99 -1.81 -5.84
CA HIS A 82 10.17 -1.10 -5.36
C HIS A 82 10.25 -1.15 -3.84
N TYR A 83 10.80 -2.22 -3.35
CA TYR A 83 11.06 -2.35 -1.92
C TYR A 83 12.38 -1.65 -1.65
N HIS A 84 12.31 -0.41 -1.25
CA HIS A 84 13.49 0.33 -0.84
C HIS A 84 13.88 -0.11 0.55
N LYS A 85 15.01 -0.74 0.58
CA LYS A 85 15.62 -1.14 1.84
C LYS A 85 16.35 0.03 2.47
#